data_ae5ac7234109bbf9098f36db40c862d4
#
_entry.id   ae5ac7234109bbf9098f36db40c862d4
#
_cell.length_a   1.000
_cell.length_b   1.000
_cell.length_c   1.000
_cell.angle_alpha   90.00
_cell.angle_beta   90.00
_cell.angle_gamma   90.00
#
_symmetry.space_group_name_H-M   'P 1'
#
loop_
_entity.id
_entity.type
_entity.pdbx_description
1 polymer ?
#
loop_
_entity_poly.entity_id
_entity_poly.type
_entity_poly.pdbx_seq_one_letter_code
_entity_poly.pdbx_strand_id
1 'polypeptide(L)'
;PALRAGDWVICDRFADSTRAYQGYGLGLSMDAIETLYQIALGDFVPDLTIILDVPVETGMKRIHDRDGDPDRYERMDIGFHERLRQGFLDIAGHEPGRCAIIDADADIDTVTARIFGCVTQRLGVSLQP
;
A
#
# COMPACT_ATOMS: atom_id res chain seq x y z
N PRO A 1 9.30 20.15 -3.64
CA PRO A 1 10.64 20.73 -3.35
C PRO A 1 11.65 19.68 -2.99
N ALA A 2 11.37 18.75 -2.03
CA ALA A 2 12.29 17.72 -1.56
C ALA A 2 12.80 16.81 -2.69
N LEU A 3 11.92 16.20 -3.49
CA LEU A 3 12.30 15.35 -4.63
C LEU A 3 13.18 16.10 -5.65
N ARG A 4 12.90 17.39 -5.90
CA ARG A 4 13.74 18.22 -6.79
C ARG A 4 15.12 18.52 -6.19
N ALA A 5 15.25 18.47 -4.87
CA ALA A 5 16.53 18.61 -4.18
C ALA A 5 17.32 17.30 -4.14
N GLY A 6 16.74 16.20 -4.61
CA GLY A 6 17.34 14.87 -4.57
C GLY A 6 17.09 14.12 -3.25
N ASP A 7 16.17 14.63 -2.41
CA ASP A 7 15.84 14.00 -1.14
C ASP A 7 14.94 12.79 -1.34
N TRP A 8 15.06 11.81 -0.46
CA TRP A 8 14.10 10.72 -0.34
C TRP A 8 12.80 11.20 0.30
N VAL A 9 11.68 10.74 -0.25
CA VAL A 9 10.35 11.00 0.31
C VAL A 9 9.66 9.68 0.56
N ILE A 10 9.29 9.43 1.79
CA ILE A 10 8.44 8.29 2.18
C ILE A 10 7.04 8.84 2.45
N CYS A 11 6.04 8.26 1.81
CA CYS A 11 4.65 8.62 1.97
C CYS A 11 3.86 7.41 2.48
N ASP A 12 3.25 7.55 3.65
CA ASP A 12 2.30 6.56 4.15
C ASP A 12 0.96 6.78 3.45
N ARG A 13 0.65 5.84 2.55
CA ARG A 13 -0.48 5.85 1.62
C ARG A 13 -0.40 6.97 0.57
N PHE A 14 -0.67 6.58 -0.65
CA PHE A 14 -0.74 7.48 -1.81
C PHE A 14 -1.91 7.07 -2.71
N ALA A 15 -1.89 7.40 -3.99
CA ALA A 15 -3.00 7.20 -4.93
C ALA A 15 -3.49 5.75 -5.03
N ASP A 16 -2.61 4.76 -4.90
CA ASP A 16 -3.00 3.34 -4.88
C ASP A 16 -3.96 3.01 -3.74
N SER A 17 -3.84 3.70 -2.60
CA SER A 17 -4.83 3.56 -1.52
C SER A 17 -6.21 4.06 -1.95
N THR A 18 -6.31 5.14 -2.72
CA THR A 18 -7.60 5.61 -3.25
C THR A 18 -8.22 4.58 -4.20
N ARG A 19 -7.42 4.03 -5.11
CA ARG A 19 -7.86 2.94 -6.01
C ARG A 19 -8.40 1.75 -5.22
N ALA A 20 -7.64 1.29 -4.22
CA ALA A 20 -8.01 0.13 -3.40
C ALA A 20 -9.24 0.42 -2.53
N TYR A 21 -9.25 1.50 -1.75
CA TYR A 21 -10.33 1.80 -0.80
C TYR A 21 -11.62 2.24 -1.50
N GLN A 22 -11.55 3.23 -2.38
CA GLN A 22 -12.72 3.78 -3.04
C GLN A 22 -13.16 2.93 -4.24
N GLY A 23 -12.23 2.41 -5.03
CA GLY A 23 -12.53 1.57 -6.18
C GLY A 23 -12.95 0.16 -5.74
N TYR A 24 -12.01 -0.66 -5.34
CA TYR A 24 -12.28 -2.07 -4.98
C TYR A 24 -13.14 -2.21 -3.73
N GLY A 25 -12.83 -1.47 -2.68
CA GLY A 25 -13.52 -1.55 -1.40
C GLY A 25 -14.96 -1.06 -1.46
N LEU A 26 -15.16 0.17 -1.93
CA LEU A 26 -16.46 0.85 -1.95
C LEU A 26 -17.18 0.79 -3.30
N GLY A 27 -16.53 0.29 -4.37
CA GLY A 27 -17.14 0.10 -5.68
C GLY A 27 -17.33 1.38 -6.50
N LEU A 28 -16.55 2.43 -6.24
CA LEU A 28 -16.56 3.61 -7.11
C LEU A 28 -15.92 3.30 -8.47
N SER A 29 -16.34 4.02 -9.50
CA SER A 29 -15.81 3.88 -10.86
C SER A 29 -14.29 4.10 -10.87
N MET A 30 -13.54 3.14 -11.38
CA MET A 30 -12.08 3.27 -11.56
C MET A 30 -11.75 4.37 -12.56
N ASP A 31 -12.55 4.56 -13.61
CA ASP A 31 -12.36 5.63 -14.59
C ASP A 31 -12.46 7.02 -13.93
N ALA A 32 -13.41 7.19 -13.00
CA ALA A 32 -13.55 8.43 -12.23
C ALA A 32 -12.33 8.67 -11.33
N ILE A 33 -11.83 7.62 -10.67
CA ILE A 33 -10.65 7.68 -9.81
C ILE A 33 -9.41 8.04 -10.65
N GLU A 34 -9.22 7.39 -11.81
CA GLU A 34 -8.11 7.69 -12.72
C GLU A 34 -8.18 9.13 -13.26
N THR A 35 -9.38 9.60 -13.60
CA THR A 35 -9.57 11.00 -14.03
C THR A 35 -9.14 11.98 -12.94
N LEU A 36 -9.55 11.74 -11.69
CA LEU A 36 -9.13 12.55 -10.54
C LEU A 36 -7.63 12.49 -10.31
N TYR A 37 -7.03 11.29 -10.46
CA TYR A 37 -5.59 11.11 -10.37
C TYR A 37 -4.86 11.98 -11.40
N GLN A 38 -5.26 11.90 -12.66
CA GLN A 38 -4.65 12.68 -13.75
C GLN A 38 -4.78 14.20 -13.53
N ILE A 39 -5.93 14.66 -13.02
CA ILE A 39 -6.14 16.08 -12.71
C ILE A 39 -5.24 16.54 -11.56
N ALA A 40 -5.10 15.73 -10.53
CA ALA A 40 -4.39 16.11 -9.31
C ALA A 40 -2.88 15.95 -9.41
N LEU A 41 -2.39 14.90 -10.06
CA LEU A 41 -1.01 14.43 -10.01
C LEU A 41 -0.35 14.32 -11.40
N GLY A 42 -1.15 14.31 -12.49
CA GLY A 42 -0.63 14.09 -13.83
C GLY A 42 0.09 12.73 -13.92
N ASP A 43 1.30 12.75 -14.48
CA ASP A 43 2.12 11.56 -14.66
C ASP A 43 2.98 11.19 -13.44
N PHE A 44 2.77 11.86 -12.31
CA PHE A 44 3.57 11.60 -11.11
C PHE A 44 3.18 10.26 -10.48
N VAL A 45 4.14 9.35 -10.40
CA VAL A 45 4.02 8.05 -9.72
C VAL A 45 5.20 7.85 -8.77
N PRO A 46 5.03 7.13 -7.65
CA PRO A 46 6.16 6.73 -6.80
C PRO A 46 7.14 5.81 -7.54
N ASP A 47 8.44 5.94 -7.29
CA ASP A 47 9.46 5.05 -7.83
C ASP A 47 9.31 3.62 -7.32
N LEU A 48 8.84 3.47 -6.08
CA LEU A 48 8.54 2.19 -5.46
C LEU A 48 7.33 2.32 -4.53
N THR A 49 6.35 1.43 -4.69
CA THR A 49 5.25 1.23 -3.76
C THR A 49 5.41 -0.15 -3.11
N ILE A 50 5.51 -0.18 -1.80
CA ILE A 50 5.54 -1.41 -1.02
C ILE A 50 4.14 -1.69 -0.51
N ILE A 51 3.62 -2.88 -0.84
CA ILE A 51 2.34 -3.39 -0.37
C ILE A 51 2.62 -4.49 0.65
N LEU A 52 2.23 -4.24 1.91
CA LEU A 52 2.34 -5.21 2.98
C LEU A 52 1.11 -6.10 2.95
N ASP A 53 1.26 -7.32 2.41
CA ASP A 53 0.17 -8.28 2.34
C ASP A 53 0.08 -9.12 3.61
N VAL A 54 -1.14 -9.24 4.13
CA VAL A 54 -1.47 -10.06 5.28
C VAL A 54 -2.87 -10.67 5.08
N PRO A 55 -3.10 -11.95 5.49
CA PRO A 55 -4.45 -12.51 5.49
C PRO A 55 -5.42 -11.62 6.29
N VAL A 56 -6.64 -11.47 5.78
CA VAL A 56 -7.63 -10.56 6.40
C VAL A 56 -7.86 -10.91 7.86
N GLU A 57 -7.96 -12.20 8.19
CA GLU A 57 -8.16 -12.68 9.57
C GLU A 57 -7.02 -12.26 10.49
N THR A 58 -5.76 -12.37 10.02
CA THR A 58 -4.58 -11.92 10.78
C THR A 58 -4.61 -10.40 10.97
N GLY A 59 -4.94 -9.64 9.92
CA GLY A 59 -5.09 -8.18 9.98
C GLY A 59 -6.16 -7.75 10.98
N MET A 60 -7.34 -8.35 10.93
CA MET A 60 -8.45 -8.07 11.84
C MET A 60 -8.09 -8.40 13.29
N LYS A 61 -7.39 -9.53 13.51
CA LYS A 61 -6.90 -9.86 14.85
C LYS A 61 -5.93 -8.81 15.38
N ARG A 62 -4.97 -8.35 14.56
CA ARG A 62 -4.03 -7.29 14.95
C ARG A 62 -4.74 -5.97 15.31
N ILE A 63 -5.80 -5.62 14.58
CA ILE A 63 -6.64 -4.45 14.88
C ILE A 63 -7.32 -4.63 16.25
N HIS A 64 -7.91 -5.81 16.49
CA HIS A 64 -8.59 -6.11 17.75
C HIS A 64 -7.65 -6.10 18.97
N ASP A 65 -6.43 -6.61 18.77
CA ASP A 65 -5.43 -6.72 19.85
C ASP A 65 -4.71 -5.38 20.12
N ARG A 66 -4.92 -4.36 19.26
CA ARG A 66 -4.32 -3.03 19.43
C ARG A 66 -5.17 -2.18 20.38
N ASP A 67 -4.51 -1.49 21.31
CA ASP A 67 -5.18 -0.48 22.14
C ASP A 67 -5.65 0.69 21.29
N GLY A 68 -6.93 1.04 21.42
CA GLY A 68 -7.53 2.18 20.74
C GLY A 68 -8.86 1.85 20.06
N ASP A 69 -9.62 2.90 19.71
CA ASP A 69 -10.85 2.75 18.94
C ASP A 69 -10.52 2.46 17.46
N PRO A 70 -11.19 1.44 16.85
CA PRO A 70 -11.06 1.17 15.43
C PRO A 70 -11.49 2.39 14.60
N ASP A 71 -10.78 2.66 13.52
CA ASP A 71 -11.17 3.70 12.58
C ASP A 71 -12.42 3.30 11.76
N ARG A 72 -12.87 4.23 10.88
CA ARG A 72 -14.06 4.01 10.05
C ARG A 72 -13.90 2.77 9.15
N TYR A 73 -12.74 2.55 8.58
CA TYR A 73 -12.49 1.45 7.65
C TYR A 73 -12.28 0.13 8.40
N GLU A 74 -11.60 0.17 9.55
CA GLU A 74 -11.41 -0.98 10.43
C GLU A 74 -12.74 -1.58 10.94
N ARG A 75 -13.80 -0.76 10.99
CA ARG A 75 -15.18 -1.19 11.36
C ARG A 75 -15.98 -1.80 10.20
N MET A 76 -15.43 -1.82 8.99
CA MET A 76 -16.10 -2.43 7.83
C MET A 76 -16.10 -3.96 7.96
N ASP A 77 -17.01 -4.60 7.21
CA ASP A 77 -17.14 -6.06 7.22
C ASP A 77 -15.93 -6.78 6.58
N ILE A 78 -15.82 -8.08 6.82
CA ILE A 78 -14.74 -8.92 6.27
C ILE A 78 -14.72 -8.83 4.75
N GLY A 79 -15.88 -8.84 4.09
CA GLY A 79 -15.96 -8.76 2.63
C GLY A 79 -15.36 -7.47 2.06
N PHE A 80 -15.47 -6.35 2.79
CA PHE A 80 -14.78 -5.12 2.43
C PHE A 80 -13.26 -5.31 2.48
N HIS A 81 -12.74 -5.88 3.56
CA HIS A 81 -11.30 -6.11 3.74
C HIS A 81 -10.72 -7.09 2.72
N GLU A 82 -11.51 -8.12 2.33
CA GLU A 82 -11.12 -9.05 1.27
C GLU A 82 -11.02 -8.34 -0.09
N ARG A 83 -12.02 -7.52 -0.45
CA ARG A 83 -11.98 -6.71 -1.69
C ARG A 83 -10.84 -5.72 -1.68
N LEU A 84 -10.59 -5.09 -0.55
CA LEU A 84 -9.48 -4.15 -0.36
C LEU A 84 -8.13 -4.84 -0.59
N ARG A 85 -7.90 -5.97 0.06
CA ARG A 85 -6.70 -6.79 -0.12
C ARG A 85 -6.52 -7.18 -1.59
N GLN A 86 -7.57 -7.73 -2.21
CA GLN A 86 -7.53 -8.11 -3.61
C GLN A 86 -7.19 -6.91 -4.51
N GLY A 87 -7.76 -5.74 -4.23
CA GLY A 87 -7.47 -4.51 -4.95
C GLY A 87 -5.99 -4.12 -4.92
N PHE A 88 -5.34 -4.22 -3.78
CA PHE A 88 -3.90 -3.97 -3.68
C PHE A 88 -3.07 -5.01 -4.45
N LEU A 89 -3.45 -6.29 -4.39
CA LEU A 89 -2.78 -7.36 -5.12
C LEU A 89 -2.93 -7.18 -6.65
N ASP A 90 -4.11 -6.79 -7.10
CA ASP A 90 -4.38 -6.52 -8.52
C ASP A 90 -3.57 -5.31 -9.03
N ILE A 91 -3.51 -4.22 -8.25
CA ILE A 91 -2.69 -3.05 -8.56
C ILE A 91 -1.23 -3.46 -8.72
N ALA A 92 -0.69 -4.25 -7.78
CA ALA A 92 0.68 -4.74 -7.87
C ALA A 92 0.90 -5.65 -9.08
N GLY A 93 -0.07 -6.49 -9.41
CA GLY A 93 -0.01 -7.36 -10.58
C GLY A 93 -0.01 -6.61 -11.92
N HIS A 94 -0.71 -5.46 -11.98
CA HIS A 94 -0.73 -4.61 -13.18
C HIS A 94 0.51 -3.72 -13.29
N GLU A 95 1.14 -3.35 -12.17
CA GLU A 95 2.27 -2.43 -12.13
C GLU A 95 3.51 -3.04 -11.42
N PRO A 96 3.98 -4.24 -11.84
CA PRO A 96 5.08 -4.94 -11.17
C PRO A 96 6.42 -4.18 -11.25
N GLY A 97 6.54 -3.24 -12.20
CA GLY A 97 7.72 -2.38 -12.33
C GLY A 97 7.94 -1.46 -11.13
N ARG A 98 6.86 -0.95 -10.52
CA ARG A 98 6.95 -0.03 -9.38
C ARG A 98 6.36 -0.60 -8.08
N CYS A 99 5.47 -1.59 -8.14
CA CYS A 99 4.87 -2.19 -6.95
C CYS A 99 5.60 -3.46 -6.53
N ALA A 100 5.77 -3.64 -5.23
CA ALA A 100 6.34 -4.84 -4.63
C ALA A 100 5.44 -5.31 -3.49
N ILE A 101 5.09 -6.60 -3.50
CA ILE A 101 4.32 -7.24 -2.44
C ILE A 101 5.30 -7.85 -1.45
N ILE A 102 5.14 -7.49 -0.18
CA ILE A 102 5.89 -8.06 0.95
C ILE A 102 4.91 -8.85 1.81
N ASP A 103 5.19 -10.13 1.99
CA ASP A 103 4.47 -10.95 2.97
C ASP A 103 4.71 -10.37 4.38
N ALA A 104 3.65 -9.83 4.97
CA ALA A 104 3.65 -9.22 6.28
C ALA A 104 3.01 -10.11 7.37
N ASP A 105 2.74 -11.40 7.06
CA ASP A 105 2.29 -12.38 8.04
C ASP A 105 3.48 -12.99 8.80
N ALA A 106 4.24 -12.12 9.46
CA ALA A 106 5.42 -12.46 10.24
C ALA A 106 5.60 -11.42 11.37
N ASP A 107 6.64 -11.60 12.17
CA ASP A 107 7.06 -10.61 13.18
C ASP A 107 7.64 -9.35 12.51
N ILE A 108 7.71 -8.26 13.29
CA ILE A 108 8.11 -6.94 12.79
C ILE A 108 9.55 -6.93 12.24
N ASP A 109 10.47 -7.68 12.88
CA ASP A 109 11.87 -7.69 12.47
C ASP A 109 12.02 -8.40 11.11
N THR A 110 11.31 -9.52 10.95
CA THR A 110 11.24 -10.26 9.67
C THR A 110 10.66 -9.41 8.55
N VAL A 111 9.54 -8.71 8.80
CA VAL A 111 8.92 -7.83 7.80
C VAL A 111 9.85 -6.68 7.46
N THR A 112 10.49 -6.07 8.46
CA THR A 112 11.47 -5.00 8.28
C THR A 112 12.62 -5.45 7.38
N ALA A 113 13.20 -6.62 7.66
CA ALA A 113 14.29 -7.17 6.84
C ALA A 113 13.85 -7.40 5.39
N ARG A 114 12.61 -7.90 5.15
CA ARG A 114 12.04 -8.06 3.80
C ARG A 114 11.90 -6.71 3.08
N ILE A 115 11.43 -5.67 3.78
CA ILE A 115 11.31 -4.32 3.23
C ILE A 115 12.69 -3.77 2.83
N PHE A 116 13.68 -3.83 3.73
CA PHE A 116 15.04 -3.37 3.44
C PHE A 116 15.65 -4.10 2.23
N GLY A 117 15.50 -5.42 2.16
CA GLY A 117 15.95 -6.22 1.02
C GLY A 117 15.28 -5.79 -0.29
N CYS A 118 13.97 -5.57 -0.27
CA CYS A 118 13.22 -5.11 -1.42
C CYS A 118 13.70 -3.72 -1.90
N VAL A 119 13.82 -2.75 -0.99
CA VAL A 119 14.27 -1.39 -1.32
C VAL A 119 15.69 -1.41 -1.90
N THR A 120 16.61 -2.14 -1.26
CA THR A 120 17.99 -2.30 -1.75
C THR A 120 18.02 -2.86 -3.16
N GLN A 121 17.25 -3.92 -3.42
CA GLN A 121 17.21 -4.58 -4.72
C GLN A 121 16.56 -3.71 -5.80
N ARG A 122 15.45 -3.05 -5.47
CA ARG A 122 14.62 -2.33 -6.45
C ARG A 122 15.18 -0.96 -6.80
N LEU A 123 15.80 -0.26 -5.85
CA LEU A 123 16.30 1.10 -6.01
C LEU A 123 17.84 1.17 -6.08
N GLY A 124 18.52 0.03 -5.97
CA GLY A 124 19.98 -0.03 -6.11
C GLY A 124 20.74 0.72 -5.01
N VAL A 125 20.15 0.84 -3.83
CA VAL A 125 20.73 1.57 -2.69
C VAL A 125 21.20 0.60 -1.61
N SER A 126 22.23 0.99 -0.86
CA SER A 126 22.68 0.24 0.30
C SER A 126 22.05 0.86 1.56
N LEU A 127 21.08 0.18 2.13
CA LEU A 127 20.50 0.55 3.41
C LEU A 127 21.18 -0.28 4.51
N GLN A 128 21.59 0.38 5.56
CA GLN A 128 22.01 -0.29 6.80
C GLN A 128 20.83 -0.21 7.78
N PRO A 129 20.47 -1.32 8.45
CA PRO A 129 19.44 -1.33 9.48
C PRO A 129 19.83 -0.52 10.70
#